data_f2f281af164d170d471a89c0ff891358
#
_entry.id   f2f281af164d170d471a89c0ff891358
#
_cell.length_a   1.000
_cell.length_b   1.000
_cell.length_c   1.000
_cell.angle_alpha   90.00
_cell.angle_beta   90.00
_cell.angle_gamma   90.00
#
_symmetry.space_group_name_H-M   'P 1'
#
loop_
_entity.id
_entity.type
_entity.pdbx_description
1 polymer ?
#
loop_
_entity_poly.entity_id
_entity_poly.type
_entity_poly.pdbx_seq_one_letter_code
_entity_poly.pdbx_strand_id
1 'polypeptide(L)'
;MLAVAMIKGDLVAEFYEDSFHQKNPLIDELRNKMILSEDKRYSKDYLDDDKRSIANALQIFFKDGSHTEKVKVEYPIGHRNRRQEGIPLLERKFLNSLKGTFSDVQSNKIYSLCLDNEKIKKTPVNEFMDMFVIKD
;
A
#
# COMPACT_ATOMS: atom_id res chain seq x y z
N MET A 1 -6.75 2.34 9.79
CA MET A 1 -5.89 1.38 9.06
C MET A 1 -4.64 0.95 9.84
N LEU A 2 -3.93 1.82 10.63
CA LEU A 2 -2.76 1.39 11.43
C LEU A 2 -3.10 0.22 12.36
N ALA A 3 -4.23 0.27 13.11
CA ALA A 3 -4.67 -0.83 13.96
C ALA A 3 -4.87 -2.14 13.19
N VAL A 4 -5.42 -2.07 11.98
CA VAL A 4 -5.59 -3.23 11.10
C VAL A 4 -4.24 -3.84 10.72
N ALA A 5 -3.30 -3.00 10.29
CA ALA A 5 -1.95 -3.46 9.93
C ALA A 5 -1.22 -4.10 11.12
N MET A 6 -1.40 -3.58 12.34
CA MET A 6 -0.83 -4.16 13.56
C MET A 6 -1.41 -5.54 13.89
N ILE A 7 -2.70 -5.76 13.61
CA ILE A 7 -3.39 -7.04 13.90
C ILE A 7 -3.14 -8.08 12.81
N LYS A 8 -3.18 -7.65 11.54
CA LYS A 8 -3.17 -8.55 10.38
C LYS A 8 -1.80 -8.66 9.70
N GLY A 9 -0.86 -7.74 9.98
CA GLY A 9 0.46 -7.70 9.34
C GLY A 9 0.47 -7.14 7.92
N ASP A 10 -0.69 -6.87 7.33
CA ASP A 10 -0.84 -6.36 5.96
C ASP A 10 -2.07 -5.47 5.83
N LEU A 11 -2.22 -4.83 4.65
CA LEU A 11 -3.40 -4.06 4.26
C LEU A 11 -3.84 -4.48 2.84
N VAL A 12 -4.97 -5.17 2.77
CA VAL A 12 -5.61 -5.59 1.52
C VAL A 12 -6.97 -4.93 1.37
N ALA A 13 -7.55 -5.00 0.16
CA ALA A 13 -8.78 -4.29 -0.18
C ALA A 13 -9.96 -4.64 0.75
N GLU A 14 -10.10 -5.91 1.10
CA GLU A 14 -11.18 -6.41 1.95
C GLU A 14 -11.16 -5.80 3.36
N PHE A 15 -10.01 -5.31 3.83
CA PHE A 15 -9.90 -4.69 5.16
C PHE A 15 -10.45 -3.27 5.23
N TYR A 16 -10.91 -2.70 4.09
CA TYR A 16 -11.59 -1.41 4.03
C TYR A 16 -13.12 -1.52 4.10
N GLU A 17 -13.65 -2.73 4.08
CA GLU A 17 -15.10 -2.95 4.15
C GLU A 17 -15.63 -2.80 5.59
N ASP A 18 -16.81 -2.19 5.73
CA ASP A 18 -17.47 -2.03 7.03
C ASP A 18 -17.74 -3.37 7.71
N SER A 19 -18.11 -4.38 6.93
CA SER A 19 -18.35 -5.75 7.40
C SER A 19 -17.13 -6.37 8.07
N PHE A 20 -15.93 -6.07 7.58
CA PHE A 20 -14.68 -6.50 8.19
C PHE A 20 -14.47 -5.84 9.57
N HIS A 21 -14.68 -4.54 9.65
CA HIS A 21 -14.52 -3.79 10.90
C HIS A 21 -15.53 -4.24 11.97
N GLN A 22 -16.80 -4.45 11.59
CA GLN A 22 -17.84 -4.95 12.50
C GLN A 22 -17.47 -6.31 13.11
N LYS A 23 -16.80 -7.18 12.37
CA LYS A 23 -16.37 -8.52 12.83
C LYS A 23 -15.07 -8.50 13.64
N ASN A 24 -14.38 -7.36 13.74
CA ASN A 24 -13.07 -7.25 14.36
C ASN A 24 -13.03 -6.08 15.38
N PRO A 25 -13.75 -6.17 16.52
CA PRO A 25 -13.85 -5.07 17.51
C PRO A 25 -12.50 -4.67 18.12
N LEU A 26 -11.50 -5.55 18.12
CA LEU A 26 -10.15 -5.27 18.59
C LEU A 26 -9.50 -4.10 17.80
N ILE A 27 -9.93 -3.86 16.55
CA ILE A 27 -9.47 -2.71 15.75
C ILE A 27 -9.81 -1.41 16.47
N ASP A 28 -11.05 -1.26 16.95
CA ASP A 28 -11.50 -0.07 17.66
C ASP A 28 -10.86 0.07 19.04
N GLU A 29 -10.68 -1.04 19.76
CA GLU A 29 -9.96 -1.04 21.03
C GLU A 29 -8.51 -0.53 20.86
N LEU A 30 -7.81 -0.97 19.84
CA LEU A 30 -6.45 -0.50 19.54
C LEU A 30 -6.47 0.97 19.11
N ARG A 31 -7.40 1.34 18.23
CA ARG A 31 -7.54 2.72 17.77
C ARG A 31 -7.74 3.70 18.91
N ASN A 32 -8.57 3.34 19.89
CA ASN A 32 -8.86 4.16 21.05
C ASN A 32 -7.65 4.35 22.01
N LYS A 33 -6.63 3.52 21.88
CA LYS A 33 -5.36 3.65 22.64
C LYS A 33 -4.32 4.48 21.90
N MET A 34 -4.57 4.86 20.65
CA MET A 34 -3.61 5.61 19.84
C MET A 34 -3.68 7.10 20.16
N ILE A 35 -2.52 7.69 20.41
CA ILE A 35 -2.34 9.13 20.56
C ILE A 35 -1.58 9.62 19.34
N LEU A 36 -2.15 10.56 18.60
CA LEU A 36 -1.51 11.20 17.47
C LEU A 36 -0.97 12.57 17.87
N SER A 37 0.27 12.83 17.51
CA SER A 37 0.90 14.12 17.70
C SER A 37 1.62 14.54 16.43
N GLU A 38 1.56 15.83 16.11
CA GLU A 38 2.34 16.41 15.03
C GLU A 38 3.82 16.49 15.42
N ASP A 39 4.71 16.10 14.53
CA ASP A 39 6.13 16.52 14.56
C ASP A 39 6.30 17.61 13.49
N LYS A 40 6.50 18.85 13.94
CA LYS A 40 6.64 20.03 13.06
C LYS A 40 7.78 19.90 12.04
N ARG A 41 8.81 19.11 12.37
CA ARG A 41 9.89 18.81 11.42
C ARG A 41 9.37 17.97 10.27
N TYR A 42 8.50 16.98 10.53
CA TYR A 42 7.91 16.16 9.47
C TYR A 42 6.99 16.98 8.57
N SER A 43 6.21 17.89 9.16
CA SER A 43 5.35 18.81 8.41
C SER A 43 6.16 19.73 7.51
N LYS A 44 7.30 20.28 8.02
CA LYS A 44 8.22 21.10 7.23
C LYS A 44 8.87 20.32 6.09
N ASP A 45 9.38 19.11 6.36
CA ASP A 45 10.06 18.27 5.38
C ASP A 45 9.11 17.75 4.29
N TYR A 46 7.80 17.65 4.58
CA TYR A 46 6.76 17.34 3.58
C TYR A 46 6.61 18.46 2.54
N LEU A 47 6.72 19.72 2.96
CA LEU A 47 6.59 20.88 2.08
C LEU A 47 7.90 21.25 1.36
N ASP A 48 9.02 20.67 1.78
CA ASP A 48 10.33 20.88 1.18
C ASP A 48 10.42 20.16 -0.17
N ASP A 49 10.63 20.92 -1.25
CA ASP A 49 10.62 20.39 -2.63
C ASP A 49 11.72 19.35 -2.89
N ASP A 50 12.85 19.47 -2.22
CA ASP A 50 13.98 18.55 -2.37
C ASP A 50 13.73 17.25 -1.60
N LYS A 51 13.05 17.31 -0.46
CA LYS A 51 12.75 16.15 0.38
C LYS A 51 11.46 15.44 0.00
N ARG A 52 10.35 16.19 -0.04
CA ARG A 52 9.00 15.62 -0.22
C ARG A 52 8.77 14.42 0.70
N SER A 53 9.30 14.51 1.91
CA SER A 53 9.25 13.45 2.92
C SER A 53 7.81 13.24 3.39
N ILE A 54 7.42 11.98 3.60
CA ILE A 54 6.12 11.61 4.20
C ILE A 54 6.41 10.84 5.49
N ALA A 55 7.21 11.46 6.36
CA ALA A 55 7.69 10.81 7.56
C ALA A 55 6.57 10.50 8.55
N ASN A 56 6.59 9.27 9.05
CA ASN A 56 5.76 8.82 10.16
C ASN A 56 6.62 8.06 11.15
N ALA A 57 6.24 8.10 12.42
CA ALA A 57 6.90 7.34 13.46
C ALA A 57 5.87 6.71 14.40
N LEU A 58 6.20 5.53 14.89
CA LEU A 58 5.38 4.80 15.85
C LEU A 58 6.24 4.34 17.03
N GLN A 59 5.70 4.45 18.24
CA GLN A 59 6.24 3.88 19.45
C GLN A 59 5.11 3.29 20.27
N ILE A 60 5.32 2.14 20.88
CA ILE A 60 4.32 1.45 21.71
C ILE A 60 4.80 1.51 23.17
N PHE A 61 3.92 1.95 24.05
CA PHE A 61 4.12 1.97 25.49
C PHE A 61 3.25 0.90 26.13
N PHE A 62 3.85 0.06 26.95
CA PHE A 62 3.16 -1.02 27.63
C PHE A 62 2.68 -0.60 29.04
N LYS A 63 1.75 -1.33 29.61
CA LYS A 63 1.18 -1.02 30.93
C LYS A 63 2.18 -1.17 32.07
N ASP A 64 3.24 -1.95 31.90
CA ASP A 64 4.31 -2.15 32.86
C ASP A 64 5.35 -1.02 32.85
N GLY A 65 5.14 0.01 32.01
CA GLY A 65 6.04 1.14 31.82
C GLY A 65 7.15 0.93 30.81
N SER A 66 7.30 -0.26 30.24
CA SER A 66 8.23 -0.54 29.16
C SER A 66 7.71 0.04 27.83
N HIS A 67 8.56 0.17 26.85
CA HIS A 67 8.19 0.65 25.52
C HIS A 67 9.08 0.03 24.43
N THR A 68 8.60 0.03 23.18
CA THR A 68 9.41 -0.32 22.02
C THR A 68 10.38 0.78 21.66
N GLU A 69 11.36 0.47 20.82
CA GLU A 69 12.06 1.53 20.10
C GLU A 69 11.08 2.30 19.22
N LYS A 70 11.40 3.59 18.97
CA LYS A 70 10.62 4.43 18.05
C LYS A 70 10.99 4.08 16.62
N VAL A 71 10.08 3.44 15.91
CA VAL A 71 10.24 3.12 14.48
C VAL A 71 9.83 4.33 13.65
N LYS A 72 10.76 4.86 12.85
CA LYS A 72 10.54 5.97 11.92
C LYS A 72 10.64 5.46 10.49
N VAL A 73 9.67 5.82 9.67
CA VAL A 73 9.70 5.65 8.22
C VAL A 73 9.61 7.04 7.58
N GLU A 74 10.68 7.48 6.94
CA GLU A 74 10.73 8.81 6.33
C GLU A 74 10.10 8.82 4.93
N TYR A 75 10.40 7.80 4.14
CA TYR A 75 9.88 7.62 2.79
C TYR A 75 9.10 6.32 2.73
N PRO A 76 7.80 6.34 2.41
CA PRO A 76 7.05 5.10 2.19
C PRO A 76 7.60 4.35 0.98
N ILE A 77 7.31 3.05 0.90
CA ILE A 77 7.86 2.15 -0.13
C ILE A 77 7.56 2.61 -1.57
N GLY A 78 6.46 3.34 -1.79
CA GLY A 78 6.11 3.91 -3.10
C GLY A 78 6.80 5.23 -3.43
N HIS A 79 7.62 5.78 -2.51
CA HIS A 79 8.30 7.06 -2.74
C HIS A 79 9.42 6.94 -3.78
N ARG A 80 9.65 8.04 -4.54
CA ARG A 80 10.69 8.09 -5.60
C ARG A 80 12.08 7.64 -5.12
N ASN A 81 12.43 7.91 -3.86
CA ASN A 81 13.72 7.56 -3.27
C ASN A 81 13.86 6.06 -2.95
N ARG A 82 12.75 5.28 -3.05
CA ARG A 82 12.71 3.85 -2.76
C ARG A 82 12.24 3.01 -3.96
N ARG A 83 12.39 3.52 -5.18
CA ARG A 83 11.90 2.83 -6.40
C ARG A 83 12.49 1.44 -6.57
N GLN A 84 13.76 1.23 -6.25
CA GLN A 84 14.40 -0.09 -6.37
C GLN A 84 13.72 -1.15 -5.50
N GLU A 85 13.30 -0.75 -4.29
CA GLU A 85 12.55 -1.62 -3.38
C GLU A 85 11.06 -1.70 -3.77
N GLY A 86 10.49 -0.57 -4.21
CA GLY A 86 9.06 -0.41 -4.45
C GLY A 86 8.57 -1.07 -5.74
N ILE A 87 9.34 -1.02 -6.83
CA ILE A 87 8.92 -1.54 -8.13
C ILE A 87 8.56 -3.03 -8.07
N PRO A 88 9.39 -3.94 -7.53
CA PRO A 88 9.03 -5.36 -7.45
C PRO A 88 7.76 -5.62 -6.61
N LEU A 89 7.54 -4.82 -5.57
CA LEU A 89 6.33 -4.92 -4.75
C LEU A 89 5.08 -4.43 -5.50
N LEU A 90 5.23 -3.35 -6.28
CA LEU A 90 4.16 -2.82 -7.13
C LEU A 90 3.77 -3.82 -8.21
N GLU A 91 4.74 -4.43 -8.88
CA GLU A 91 4.52 -5.46 -9.89
C GLU A 91 3.77 -6.66 -9.31
N ARG A 92 4.19 -7.14 -8.15
CA ARG A 92 3.49 -8.22 -7.44
C ARG A 92 2.06 -7.83 -7.07
N LYS A 93 1.86 -6.61 -6.54
CA LYS A 93 0.54 -6.10 -6.21
C LYS A 93 -0.35 -6.01 -7.45
N PHE A 94 0.19 -5.53 -8.57
CA PHE A 94 -0.52 -5.44 -9.84
C PHE A 94 -0.96 -6.82 -10.33
N LEU A 95 -0.06 -7.80 -10.36
CA LEU A 95 -0.39 -9.16 -10.76
C LEU A 95 -1.45 -9.80 -9.87
N ASN A 96 -1.35 -9.61 -8.55
CA ASN A 96 -2.34 -10.12 -7.60
C ASN A 96 -3.73 -9.48 -7.82
N SER A 97 -3.77 -8.17 -8.12
CA SER A 97 -5.03 -7.46 -8.42
C SER A 97 -5.66 -7.98 -9.72
N LEU A 98 -4.87 -8.26 -10.74
CA LEU A 98 -5.35 -8.86 -11.98
C LEU A 98 -5.96 -10.25 -11.75
N LYS A 99 -5.28 -11.10 -10.99
CA LYS A 99 -5.74 -12.47 -10.67
C LYS A 99 -7.02 -12.51 -9.81
N GLY A 100 -7.30 -11.43 -9.08
CA GLY A 100 -8.57 -11.27 -8.36
C GLY A 100 -9.78 -11.01 -9.25
N THR A 101 -9.54 -10.62 -10.52
CA THR A 101 -10.62 -10.23 -11.46
C THR A 101 -10.63 -11.08 -12.74
N PHE A 102 -9.47 -11.47 -13.24
CA PHE A 102 -9.30 -12.15 -14.53
C PHE A 102 -8.73 -13.55 -14.34
N SER A 103 -8.89 -14.39 -15.37
CA SER A 103 -8.22 -15.70 -15.42
C SER A 103 -6.71 -15.55 -15.36
N ASP A 104 -5.99 -16.58 -14.93
CA ASP A 104 -4.52 -16.59 -14.89
C ASP A 104 -3.89 -16.30 -16.26
N VAL A 105 -4.46 -16.82 -17.33
CA VAL A 105 -3.99 -16.59 -18.70
C VAL A 105 -4.14 -15.12 -19.08
N GLN A 106 -5.29 -14.53 -18.82
CA GLN A 106 -5.57 -13.12 -19.12
C GLN A 106 -4.72 -12.20 -18.25
N SER A 107 -4.62 -12.47 -16.97
CA SER A 107 -3.80 -11.73 -16.01
C SER A 107 -2.34 -11.68 -16.43
N ASN A 108 -1.75 -12.82 -16.80
CA ASN A 108 -0.36 -12.88 -17.24
C ASN A 108 -0.14 -12.17 -18.58
N LYS A 109 -1.12 -12.21 -19.50
CA LYS A 109 -1.06 -11.47 -20.77
C LYS A 109 -1.04 -9.96 -20.55
N ILE A 110 -1.96 -9.45 -19.72
CA ILE A 110 -2.01 -8.02 -19.35
C ILE A 110 -0.72 -7.61 -18.65
N TYR A 111 -0.30 -8.37 -17.65
CA TYR A 111 0.91 -8.12 -16.88
C TYR A 111 2.15 -8.02 -17.77
N SER A 112 2.35 -9.00 -18.65
CA SER A 112 3.50 -9.03 -19.55
C SER A 112 3.51 -7.85 -20.53
N LEU A 113 2.34 -7.42 -21.03
CA LEU A 113 2.25 -6.25 -21.87
C LEU A 113 2.61 -4.97 -21.12
N CYS A 114 2.10 -4.81 -19.89
CA CYS A 114 2.34 -3.61 -19.08
C CYS A 114 3.81 -3.46 -18.65
N LEU A 115 4.57 -4.55 -18.56
CA LEU A 115 6.00 -4.51 -18.25
C LEU A 115 6.87 -4.24 -19.48
N ASP A 116 6.35 -4.43 -20.69
CA ASP A 116 7.08 -4.20 -21.93
C ASP A 116 6.80 -2.79 -22.48
N ASN A 117 7.66 -1.82 -22.09
CA ASN A 117 7.53 -0.43 -22.48
C ASN A 117 7.50 -0.19 -24.00
N GLU A 118 8.19 -1.02 -24.80
CA GLU A 118 8.21 -0.85 -26.24
C GLU A 118 6.95 -1.44 -26.90
N LYS A 119 6.45 -2.50 -26.36
CA LYS A 119 5.25 -3.15 -26.85
C LYS A 119 3.99 -2.36 -26.46
N ILE A 120 3.87 -1.89 -25.23
CA ILE A 120 2.71 -1.13 -24.77
C ILE A 120 2.54 0.20 -25.55
N LYS A 121 3.64 0.90 -25.86
CA LYS A 121 3.61 2.13 -26.69
C LYS A 121 3.09 1.91 -28.11
N LYS A 122 3.28 0.70 -28.65
CA LYS A 122 2.84 0.31 -30.00
C LYS A 122 1.47 -0.35 -30.03
N THR A 123 0.93 -0.70 -28.88
CA THR A 123 -0.38 -1.36 -28.79
C THR A 123 -1.49 -0.33 -28.98
N PRO A 124 -2.39 -0.50 -29.96
CA PRO A 124 -3.56 0.36 -30.13
C PRO A 124 -4.45 0.35 -28.88
N VAL A 125 -5.06 1.50 -28.59
CA VAL A 125 -5.89 1.66 -27.37
C VAL A 125 -7.05 0.65 -27.32
N ASN A 126 -7.70 0.39 -28.46
CA ASN A 126 -8.76 -0.60 -28.54
C ASN A 126 -8.27 -2.02 -28.21
N GLU A 127 -7.11 -2.43 -28.72
CA GLU A 127 -6.52 -3.73 -28.39
C GLU A 127 -6.11 -3.83 -26.91
N PHE A 128 -5.60 -2.75 -26.36
CA PHE A 128 -5.30 -2.68 -24.94
C PHE A 128 -6.56 -2.83 -24.10
N MET A 129 -7.63 -2.11 -24.44
CA MET A 129 -8.91 -2.19 -23.71
C MET A 129 -9.59 -3.56 -23.84
N ASP A 130 -9.51 -4.20 -25.00
CA ASP A 130 -10.05 -5.53 -25.24
C ASP A 130 -9.43 -6.62 -24.34
N MET A 131 -8.21 -6.38 -23.86
CA MET A 131 -7.56 -7.29 -22.91
C MET A 131 -8.23 -7.32 -21.53
N PHE A 132 -9.01 -6.30 -21.18
CA PHE A 132 -9.73 -6.20 -19.90
C PHE A 132 -11.19 -6.63 -19.99
N VAL A 133 -11.63 -7.10 -21.15
CA VAL A 133 -12.98 -7.67 -21.31
C VAL A 133 -12.99 -9.07 -20.73
N ILE A 134 -13.88 -9.31 -19.75
CA ILE A 134 -14.14 -10.64 -19.21
C ILE A 134 -14.94 -11.38 -20.28
N LYS A 135 -14.41 -12.49 -20.75
CA LYS A 135 -15.13 -13.39 -21.66
C LYS A 135 -15.68 -14.51 -20.80
N ASP A 136 -17.01 -14.62 -20.79
CA ASP A 136 -17.74 -15.75 -20.19
C ASP A 136 -17.35 -17.08 -20.84
#